data_d5e57dbd1dc6cc36a8434997aef266f7
#
_entry.id   d5e57dbd1dc6cc36a8434997aef266f7
#
_cell.length_a   1.000
_cell.length_b   1.000
_cell.length_c   1.000
_cell.angle_alpha   90.00
_cell.angle_beta   90.00
_cell.angle_gamma   90.00
#
_symmetry.space_group_name_H-M   'P 1'
#
loop_
_entity.id
_entity.type
_entity.pdbx_description
1 polymer ?
#
loop_
_entity_poly.entity_id
_entity_poly.type
_entity_poly.pdbx_seq_one_letter_code
_entity_poly.pdbx_strand_id
1 'polypeptide(L)'
;MNTPNVEAVKLNELNCWRIRHGQAELLVAQQGAHILSYQLAGQPPLIWLNDEAVFKTGNNIRAGVPVCWPWFGNLARNPQSVQAMRTSSEPATAHGFVRATDWELAGIETEGESLKVEFTLPYPEGGFAGWPHQVGLTLSIRLDEQLHISLTSHNQGTDTVTLSQALHTYFAVSDVRNVHVEGLDGLSYIETLEDWKTKPQAGDLHFAGETDRIYLDTPPKLSIVDPTWER
;
A
#
# COMPACT_ATOMS: atom_id res chain seq x y z
N MET A 1 0.37 23.14 20.96
CA MET A 1 0.99 22.03 20.21
C MET A 1 0.27 20.75 20.63
N ASN A 2 -0.35 20.05 19.70
CA ASN A 2 -0.99 18.78 20.01
C ASN A 2 0.11 17.72 20.20
N THR A 3 0.24 17.22 21.42
CA THR A 3 1.15 16.09 21.66
C THR A 3 0.59 14.86 20.95
N PRO A 4 1.38 14.17 20.12
CA PRO A 4 0.92 12.96 19.46
C PRO A 4 0.59 11.89 20.50
N ASN A 5 -0.54 11.23 20.34
CA ASN A 5 -0.89 10.06 21.14
C ASN A 5 -0.59 8.79 20.34
N VAL A 6 0.36 8.01 20.83
CA VAL A 6 0.79 6.75 20.21
C VAL A 6 0.54 5.62 21.19
N GLU A 7 -0.33 4.72 20.81
CA GLU A 7 -0.79 3.61 21.64
C GLU A 7 -0.49 2.28 20.92
N ALA A 8 0.22 1.38 21.60
CA ALA A 8 0.33 0.01 21.14
C ALA A 8 -0.99 -0.72 21.43
N VAL A 9 -1.61 -1.26 20.41
CA VAL A 9 -2.87 -2.00 20.49
C VAL A 9 -2.71 -3.37 19.86
N LYS A 10 -3.56 -4.32 20.25
CA LYS A 10 -3.57 -5.65 19.65
C LYS A 10 -4.90 -5.90 18.96
N LEU A 11 -4.85 -6.27 17.67
CA LEU A 11 -5.99 -6.73 16.90
C LEU A 11 -5.87 -8.24 16.68
N ASN A 12 -6.60 -9.03 17.45
CA ASN A 12 -6.48 -10.49 17.50
C ASN A 12 -5.01 -10.92 17.71
N GLU A 13 -4.32 -11.46 16.70
CA GLU A 13 -2.92 -11.89 16.80
C GLU A 13 -1.92 -10.78 16.45
N LEU A 14 -2.33 -9.71 15.76
CA LEU A 14 -1.43 -8.68 15.25
C LEU A 14 -1.17 -7.57 16.27
N ASN A 15 0.09 -7.22 16.44
CA ASN A 15 0.50 -6.00 17.13
C ASN A 15 0.28 -4.81 16.17
N CYS A 16 -0.31 -3.74 16.69
CA CYS A 16 -0.65 -2.55 15.92
C CYS A 16 -0.29 -1.29 16.70
N TRP A 17 -0.19 -0.19 15.98
CA TRP A 17 -0.01 1.15 16.52
C TRP A 17 -1.23 1.99 16.15
N ARG A 18 -1.93 2.53 17.18
CA ARG A 18 -2.94 3.56 16.99
C ARG A 18 -2.29 4.90 17.27
N ILE A 19 -2.34 5.77 16.29
CA ILE A 19 -1.63 7.05 16.30
C ILE A 19 -2.64 8.14 16.05
N ARG A 20 -2.72 9.12 16.96
CA ARG A 20 -3.60 10.29 16.85
C ARG A 20 -2.78 11.56 16.84
N HIS A 21 -3.08 12.44 15.91
CA HIS A 21 -2.48 13.75 15.82
C HIS A 21 -3.49 14.75 15.22
N GLY A 22 -3.76 15.85 15.94
CA GLY A 22 -4.82 16.77 15.53
C GLY A 22 -6.18 16.07 15.43
N GLN A 23 -6.76 16.10 14.26
CA GLN A 23 -8.02 15.40 13.94
C GLN A 23 -7.81 14.03 13.26
N ALA A 24 -6.56 13.70 12.94
CA ALA A 24 -6.24 12.46 12.25
C ALA A 24 -6.06 11.29 13.23
N GLU A 25 -6.65 10.15 12.88
CA GLU A 25 -6.38 8.85 13.49
C GLU A 25 -5.88 7.86 12.42
N LEU A 26 -4.74 7.25 12.70
CA LEU A 26 -4.10 6.21 11.89
C LEU A 26 -3.99 4.92 12.70
N LEU A 27 -4.26 3.79 12.07
CA LEU A 27 -4.00 2.46 12.62
C LEU A 27 -3.07 1.70 11.68
N VAL A 28 -1.94 1.23 12.20
CA VAL A 28 -0.93 0.50 11.42
C VAL A 28 -0.60 -0.81 12.12
N ALA A 29 -0.64 -1.93 11.41
CA ALA A 29 -0.14 -3.21 11.91
C ALA A 29 1.40 -3.28 11.77
N GLN A 30 2.06 -3.85 12.77
CA GLN A 30 3.49 -4.12 12.73
C GLN A 30 3.85 -5.05 11.55
N GLN A 31 3.03 -6.10 11.35
CA GLN A 31 3.18 -6.97 10.20
C GLN A 31 2.90 -6.19 8.90
N GLY A 32 3.91 -6.11 8.04
CA GLY A 32 3.85 -5.44 6.74
C GLY A 32 3.90 -3.92 6.80
N ALA A 33 4.10 -3.30 7.98
CA ALA A 33 3.84 -1.87 8.22
C ALA A 33 2.49 -1.46 7.60
N HIS A 34 1.50 -2.35 7.71
CA HIS A 34 0.26 -2.30 6.97
C HIS A 34 -0.67 -1.24 7.56
N ILE A 35 -0.90 -0.15 6.83
CA ILE A 35 -1.90 0.85 7.22
C ILE A 35 -3.28 0.21 7.11
N LEU A 36 -3.96 0.04 8.24
CA LEU A 36 -5.28 -0.59 8.32
C LEU A 36 -6.41 0.42 8.15
N SER A 37 -6.24 1.62 8.72
CA SER A 37 -7.22 2.69 8.58
C SER A 37 -6.59 4.06 8.71
N TYR A 38 -7.21 5.05 8.08
CA TYR A 38 -6.96 6.46 8.28
C TYR A 38 -8.27 7.22 8.18
N GLN A 39 -8.50 8.13 9.14
CA GLN A 39 -9.73 8.91 9.23
C GLN A 39 -9.45 10.27 9.88
N LEU A 40 -10.14 11.29 9.39
CA LEU A 40 -10.25 12.58 10.07
C LEU A 40 -11.53 12.60 10.91
N ALA A 41 -11.48 13.24 12.08
CA ALA A 41 -12.62 13.33 12.98
C ALA A 41 -13.84 13.96 12.27
N GLY A 42 -15.00 13.30 12.37
CA GLY A 42 -16.23 13.75 11.74
C GLY A 42 -16.33 13.50 10.23
N GLN A 43 -15.32 12.89 9.61
CA GLN A 43 -15.37 12.53 8.19
C GLN A 43 -15.50 11.01 8.00
N PRO A 44 -16.04 10.54 6.85
CA PRO A 44 -15.96 9.15 6.47
C PRO A 44 -14.51 8.66 6.39
N PRO A 45 -14.23 7.35 6.63
CA PRO A 45 -12.88 6.81 6.53
C PRO A 45 -12.33 6.99 5.10
N LEU A 46 -11.04 7.29 4.98
CA LEU A 46 -10.35 7.33 3.68
C LEU A 46 -9.94 5.92 3.22
N ILE A 47 -9.44 5.14 4.16
CA ILE A 47 -8.94 3.78 3.89
C ILE A 47 -10.00 2.77 4.33
N TRP A 48 -10.32 1.84 3.43
CA TRP A 48 -11.28 0.79 3.70
C TRP A 48 -10.64 -0.36 4.50
N LEU A 49 -11.30 -0.69 5.60
CA LEU A 49 -11.00 -1.87 6.40
C LEU A 49 -12.22 -2.81 6.32
N ASN A 50 -11.98 -4.05 5.92
CA ASN A 50 -13.03 -5.06 5.88
C ASN A 50 -13.43 -5.46 7.31
N ASP A 51 -14.70 -5.38 7.64
CA ASP A 51 -15.23 -5.77 8.95
C ASP A 51 -15.03 -7.27 9.25
N GLU A 52 -14.89 -8.09 8.20
CA GLU A 52 -14.60 -9.52 8.29
C GLU A 52 -13.09 -9.83 8.20
N ALA A 53 -12.22 -8.82 8.26
CA ALA A 53 -10.78 -9.02 8.15
C ALA A 53 -10.25 -9.93 9.28
N VAL A 54 -9.53 -10.96 8.91
CA VAL A 54 -8.90 -11.88 9.86
C VAL A 54 -7.48 -11.38 10.15
N PHE A 55 -7.28 -10.85 11.36
CA PHE A 55 -5.99 -10.35 11.85
C PHE A 55 -5.17 -11.49 12.48
N LYS A 56 -4.58 -12.32 11.63
CA LYS A 56 -3.78 -13.48 12.03
C LYS A 56 -2.36 -13.37 11.50
N THR A 57 -1.39 -13.70 12.35
CA THR A 57 0.04 -13.68 12.00
C THR A 57 0.31 -14.53 10.75
N GLY A 58 1.09 -13.98 9.82
CA GLY A 58 1.43 -14.61 8.55
C GLY A 58 0.34 -14.55 7.47
N ASN A 59 -0.89 -14.14 7.81
CA ASN A 59 -1.96 -14.00 6.84
C ASN A 59 -1.92 -12.63 6.13
N ASN A 60 -2.28 -12.65 4.85
CA ASN A 60 -2.46 -11.42 4.10
C ASN A 60 -3.82 -10.77 4.42
N ILE A 61 -3.80 -9.50 4.77
CA ILE A 61 -5.01 -8.70 5.00
C ILE A 61 -5.44 -8.10 3.66
N ARG A 62 -6.69 -8.34 3.23
CA ARG A 62 -7.28 -7.78 2.01
C ARG A 62 -8.09 -6.53 2.34
N ALA A 63 -7.41 -5.49 2.78
CA ALA A 63 -7.94 -4.20 3.18
C ALA A 63 -6.76 -3.24 3.41
N GLY A 64 -7.02 -1.98 3.71
CA GLY A 64 -5.96 -1.05 4.10
C GLY A 64 -5.01 -0.67 2.95
N VAL A 65 -3.73 -0.55 3.26
CA VAL A 65 -2.66 -0.25 2.29
C VAL A 65 -1.54 -1.28 2.41
N PRO A 66 -1.68 -2.46 1.80
CA PRO A 66 -0.61 -3.45 1.75
C PRO A 66 0.61 -2.92 0.97
N VAL A 67 1.80 -3.10 1.51
CA VAL A 67 3.07 -2.86 0.81
C VAL A 67 3.40 -4.06 -0.05
N CYS A 68 3.37 -3.91 -1.37
CA CYS A 68 3.74 -4.96 -2.32
C CYS A 68 5.18 -4.74 -2.77
N TRP A 69 6.10 -5.61 -2.33
CA TRP A 69 7.53 -5.48 -2.57
C TRP A 69 8.24 -6.86 -2.42
N PRO A 70 9.27 -7.21 -3.18
CA PRO A 70 9.94 -6.48 -4.25
C PRO A 70 9.32 -6.70 -5.64
N TRP A 71 8.16 -7.36 -5.74
CA TRP A 71 7.35 -7.42 -6.96
C TRP A 71 5.87 -7.24 -6.66
N PHE A 72 5.16 -6.67 -7.62
CA PHE A 72 3.71 -6.54 -7.58
C PHE A 72 3.04 -7.70 -8.32
N GLY A 73 1.91 -8.18 -7.81
CA GLY A 73 1.13 -9.25 -8.43
C GLY A 73 1.87 -10.58 -8.50
N ASN A 74 1.60 -11.35 -9.55
CA ASN A 74 2.27 -12.61 -9.85
C ASN A 74 3.65 -12.32 -10.44
N LEU A 75 4.73 -12.86 -9.83
CA LEU A 75 6.10 -12.65 -10.31
C LEU A 75 6.28 -13.06 -11.78
N ALA A 76 5.65 -14.13 -12.23
CA ALA A 76 5.75 -14.59 -13.62
C ALA A 76 5.13 -13.61 -14.66
N ARG A 77 4.36 -12.63 -14.21
CA ARG A 77 3.79 -11.56 -15.05
C ARG A 77 4.62 -10.27 -15.02
N ASN A 78 5.64 -10.21 -14.20
CA ASN A 78 6.56 -9.08 -14.16
C ASN A 78 7.57 -9.14 -15.31
N PRO A 79 8.23 -8.02 -15.64
CA PRO A 79 9.34 -8.00 -16.59
C PRO A 79 10.43 -9.02 -16.21
N GLN A 80 11.09 -9.60 -17.21
CA GLN A 80 12.13 -10.61 -16.98
C GLN A 80 13.25 -10.10 -16.05
N SER A 81 13.58 -8.80 -16.09
CA SER A 81 14.56 -8.17 -15.21
C SER A 81 14.15 -8.23 -13.74
N VAL A 82 12.86 -8.12 -13.42
CA VAL A 82 12.34 -8.29 -12.05
C VAL A 82 12.33 -9.76 -11.66
N GLN A 83 11.90 -10.65 -12.56
CA GLN A 83 11.90 -12.10 -12.30
C GLN A 83 13.30 -12.64 -11.99
N ALA A 84 14.32 -12.14 -12.69
CA ALA A 84 15.72 -12.55 -12.53
C ALA A 84 16.32 -12.17 -11.16
N MET A 85 15.71 -11.26 -10.42
CA MET A 85 16.18 -10.87 -9.08
C MET A 85 15.94 -11.96 -8.03
N ARG A 86 14.99 -12.86 -8.27
CA ARG A 86 14.70 -13.97 -7.36
C ARG A 86 15.50 -15.22 -7.76
N THR A 87 16.20 -15.82 -6.80
CA THR A 87 17.06 -17.00 -7.02
C THR A 87 16.45 -18.32 -6.57
N SER A 88 15.32 -18.30 -5.86
CA SER A 88 14.64 -19.52 -5.40
C SER A 88 13.82 -20.17 -6.50
N SER A 89 13.85 -21.51 -6.57
CA SER A 89 12.99 -22.32 -7.42
C SER A 89 11.58 -22.56 -6.83
N GLU A 90 11.39 -22.27 -5.53
CA GLU A 90 10.08 -22.41 -4.90
C GLU A 90 9.06 -21.43 -5.51
N PRO A 91 7.75 -21.76 -5.53
CA PRO A 91 6.74 -20.83 -6.02
C PRO A 91 6.80 -19.47 -5.32
N ALA A 92 6.79 -18.40 -6.10
CA ALA A 92 6.77 -17.05 -5.56
C ALA A 92 5.38 -16.69 -5.03
N THR A 93 5.32 -16.12 -3.83
CA THR A 93 4.08 -15.54 -3.31
C THR A 93 3.68 -14.32 -4.13
N ALA A 94 2.40 -14.13 -4.42
CA ALA A 94 1.95 -12.91 -5.08
C ALA A 94 2.22 -11.68 -4.20
N HIS A 95 2.61 -10.57 -4.85
CA HIS A 95 2.92 -9.29 -4.22
C HIS A 95 4.14 -9.28 -3.29
N GLY A 96 5.12 -10.13 -3.54
CA GLY A 96 6.33 -10.20 -2.74
C GLY A 96 6.13 -10.83 -1.37
N PHE A 97 7.02 -10.54 -0.43
CA PHE A 97 7.07 -11.23 0.87
C PHE A 97 6.97 -10.29 2.08
N VAL A 98 7.11 -8.97 1.92
CA VAL A 98 7.19 -8.04 3.06
C VAL A 98 5.88 -7.85 3.82
N ARG A 99 4.74 -8.22 3.22
CA ARG A 99 3.42 -8.12 3.83
C ARG A 99 3.19 -9.03 5.04
N ALA A 100 3.93 -10.12 5.10
CA ALA A 100 3.85 -11.11 6.19
C ALA A 100 5.03 -11.00 7.16
N THR A 101 5.90 -10.00 6.99
CA THR A 101 7.07 -9.76 7.81
C THR A 101 6.78 -8.63 8.80
N ASP A 102 7.23 -8.75 10.04
CA ASP A 102 7.13 -7.68 11.01
C ASP A 102 8.15 -6.58 10.69
N TRP A 103 7.68 -5.33 10.74
CA TRP A 103 8.50 -4.14 10.58
C TRP A 103 8.74 -3.47 11.93
N GLU A 104 9.81 -2.71 12.03
CA GLU A 104 10.14 -1.95 13.22
C GLU A 104 9.64 -0.51 13.09
N LEU A 105 9.00 -0.01 14.14
CA LEU A 105 8.70 1.42 14.28
C LEU A 105 10.03 2.14 14.56
N ALA A 106 10.57 2.79 13.53
CA ALA A 106 11.90 3.42 13.57
C ALA A 106 11.88 4.81 14.20
N GLY A 107 10.76 5.54 14.06
CA GLY A 107 10.66 6.88 14.61
C GLY A 107 9.27 7.49 14.51
N ILE A 108 9.03 8.48 15.37
CA ILE A 108 7.87 9.35 15.36
C ILE A 108 8.36 10.76 15.63
N GLU A 109 8.14 11.66 14.69
CA GLU A 109 8.62 13.03 14.74
C GLU A 109 7.50 14.01 14.45
N THR A 110 7.43 15.11 15.22
CA THR A 110 6.51 16.21 14.93
C THR A 110 7.20 17.22 14.03
N GLU A 111 6.63 17.47 12.85
CA GLU A 111 7.12 18.42 11.86
C GLU A 111 6.08 19.55 11.68
N GLY A 112 6.22 20.63 12.47
CA GLY A 112 5.22 21.72 12.49
C GLY A 112 3.86 21.23 12.99
N GLU A 113 2.85 21.26 12.15
CA GLU A 113 1.49 20.76 12.44
C GLU A 113 1.27 19.29 11.99
N SER A 114 2.26 18.70 11.35
CA SER A 114 2.21 17.29 10.88
C SER A 114 2.92 16.36 11.87
N LEU A 115 2.58 15.09 11.81
CA LEU A 115 3.27 14.00 12.48
C LEU A 115 3.83 13.04 11.44
N LYS A 116 5.12 12.79 11.49
CA LYS A 116 5.81 11.79 10.67
C LYS A 116 6.03 10.52 11.47
N VAL A 117 5.70 9.38 10.90
CA VAL A 117 5.90 8.04 11.47
C VAL A 117 6.69 7.21 10.46
N GLU A 118 7.75 6.55 10.92
CA GLU A 118 8.58 5.73 10.06
C GLU A 118 8.65 4.29 10.54
N PHE A 119 8.49 3.38 9.59
CA PHE A 119 8.70 1.94 9.76
C PHE A 119 9.83 1.48 8.85
N THR A 120 10.70 0.63 9.37
CA THR A 120 11.77 0.00 8.60
C THR A 120 11.60 -1.51 8.58
N LEU A 121 11.90 -2.11 7.44
CA LEU A 121 11.94 -3.56 7.32
C LEU A 121 13.27 -4.07 7.85
N PRO A 122 13.30 -4.87 8.95
CA PRO A 122 14.53 -5.46 9.42
C PRO A 122 15.12 -6.41 8.36
N TYR A 123 16.42 -6.28 8.10
CA TYR A 123 17.11 -7.22 7.23
C TYR A 123 17.53 -8.43 8.05
N PRO A 124 16.99 -9.63 7.77
CA PRO A 124 17.31 -10.81 8.58
C PRO A 124 18.75 -11.25 8.38
N GLU A 125 19.33 -11.84 9.42
CA GLU A 125 20.66 -12.49 9.30
C GLU A 125 20.59 -13.59 8.22
N GLY A 126 21.48 -13.51 7.21
CA GLY A 126 21.48 -14.40 6.06
C GLY A 126 20.55 -13.96 4.91
N GLY A 127 19.87 -12.82 5.04
CA GLY A 127 19.00 -12.26 4.00
C GLY A 127 17.63 -12.92 3.91
N PHE A 128 16.81 -12.44 2.96
CA PHE A 128 15.51 -13.04 2.66
C PHE A 128 15.67 -14.25 1.75
N ALA A 129 14.94 -15.33 2.03
CA ALA A 129 14.99 -16.57 1.27
C ALA A 129 14.73 -16.34 -0.24
N GLY A 130 15.71 -16.67 -1.07
CA GLY A 130 15.64 -16.46 -2.52
C GLY A 130 15.70 -15.00 -2.97
N TRP A 131 16.11 -14.07 -2.10
CA TRP A 131 16.32 -12.66 -2.39
C TRP A 131 17.70 -12.22 -1.85
N PRO A 132 18.79 -12.39 -2.63
CA PRO A 132 20.15 -12.17 -2.15
C PRO A 132 20.58 -10.69 -2.16
N HIS A 133 19.65 -9.76 -2.39
CA HIS A 133 19.96 -8.34 -2.57
C HIS A 133 19.79 -7.57 -1.26
N GLN A 134 20.78 -6.74 -0.94
CA GLN A 134 20.77 -5.86 0.23
C GLN A 134 20.03 -4.56 -0.12
N VAL A 135 18.74 -4.51 0.16
CA VAL A 135 17.90 -3.31 -0.05
C VAL A 135 17.24 -2.94 1.25
N GLY A 136 17.56 -1.76 1.77
CA GLY A 136 16.84 -1.16 2.89
C GLY A 136 15.46 -0.69 2.42
N LEU A 137 14.43 -0.93 3.21
CA LEU A 137 13.07 -0.54 2.91
C LEU A 137 12.49 0.25 4.08
N THR A 138 11.99 1.45 3.77
CA THR A 138 11.38 2.35 4.74
C THR A 138 10.02 2.79 4.25
N LEU A 139 9.01 2.67 5.10
CA LEU A 139 7.69 3.27 4.91
C LEU A 139 7.57 4.50 5.81
N SER A 140 7.45 5.69 5.22
CA SER A 140 7.23 6.95 5.91
C SER A 140 5.79 7.39 5.71
N ILE A 141 5.11 7.69 6.80
CA ILE A 141 3.71 8.11 6.83
C ILE A 141 3.66 9.48 7.50
N ARG A 142 3.17 10.51 6.79
CA ARG A 142 2.95 11.82 7.38
C ARG A 142 1.46 12.09 7.50
N LEU A 143 1.06 12.48 8.68
CA LEU A 143 -0.32 12.76 9.09
C LEU A 143 -0.50 14.24 9.30
N ASP A 144 -1.43 14.81 8.59
CA ASP A 144 -2.00 16.14 8.82
C ASP A 144 -3.49 16.10 8.38
N GLU A 145 -3.99 17.09 7.65
CA GLU A 145 -5.31 17.02 7.00
C GLU A 145 -5.32 16.07 5.79
N GLN A 146 -4.15 15.57 5.41
CA GLN A 146 -3.96 14.60 4.33
C GLN A 146 -3.14 13.40 4.83
N LEU A 147 -3.24 12.29 4.13
CA LEU A 147 -2.40 11.12 4.35
C LEU A 147 -1.32 11.07 3.27
N HIS A 148 -0.07 11.24 3.68
CA HIS A 148 1.08 11.07 2.79
C HIS A 148 1.78 9.77 3.11
N ILE A 149 2.02 8.93 2.10
CA ILE A 149 2.68 7.65 2.24
C ILE A 149 3.85 7.60 1.26
N SER A 150 5.05 7.34 1.75
CA SER A 150 6.26 7.19 0.94
C SER A 150 6.93 5.85 1.22
N LEU A 151 7.13 5.04 0.19
CA LEU A 151 7.89 3.80 0.25
C LEU A 151 9.25 4.03 -0.40
N THR A 152 10.31 3.95 0.40
CA THR A 152 11.69 4.16 -0.06
C THR A 152 12.44 2.84 -0.10
N SER A 153 12.99 2.49 -1.26
CA SER A 153 13.90 1.36 -1.45
C SER A 153 15.32 1.90 -1.66
N HIS A 154 16.23 1.53 -0.78
CA HIS A 154 17.62 1.95 -0.84
C HIS A 154 18.53 0.75 -1.12
N ASN A 155 19.09 0.67 -2.32
CA ASN A 155 20.06 -0.36 -2.67
C ASN A 155 21.37 -0.11 -1.88
N GLN A 156 21.68 -1.03 -0.98
CA GLN A 156 22.85 -0.99 -0.12
C GLN A 156 23.99 -1.90 -0.67
N GLY A 157 23.68 -2.67 -1.73
CA GLY A 157 24.64 -3.50 -2.44
C GLY A 157 25.34 -2.77 -3.58
N THR A 158 26.19 -3.49 -4.29
CA THR A 158 26.96 -2.98 -5.46
C THR A 158 26.27 -3.27 -6.78
N ASP A 159 25.41 -4.28 -6.82
CA ASP A 159 24.78 -4.75 -8.04
C ASP A 159 23.45 -4.00 -8.28
N THR A 160 23.08 -3.88 -9.55
CA THR A 160 21.80 -3.31 -9.92
C THR A 160 20.65 -4.21 -9.46
N VAL A 161 19.65 -3.63 -8.78
CA VAL A 161 18.44 -4.30 -8.36
C VAL A 161 17.25 -3.73 -9.13
N THR A 162 16.46 -4.61 -9.71
CA THR A 162 15.23 -4.25 -10.43
C THR A 162 14.00 -4.64 -9.61
N LEU A 163 13.11 -3.69 -9.39
CA LEU A 163 11.93 -3.83 -8.55
C LEU A 163 10.64 -3.56 -9.33
N SER A 164 9.55 -4.16 -8.86
CA SER A 164 8.19 -3.78 -9.21
C SER A 164 7.41 -3.68 -7.90
N GLN A 165 7.08 -2.48 -7.48
CA GLN A 165 6.48 -2.23 -6.16
C GLN A 165 5.17 -1.46 -6.28
N ALA A 166 4.31 -1.62 -5.27
CA ALA A 166 3.08 -0.85 -5.17
C ALA A 166 2.64 -0.66 -3.72
N LEU A 167 1.96 0.46 -3.47
CA LEU A 167 1.08 0.66 -2.32
C LEU A 167 -0.33 0.28 -2.77
N HIS A 168 -0.80 -0.91 -2.41
CA HIS A 168 -2.08 -1.45 -2.88
C HIS A 168 -3.24 -0.91 -2.04
N THR A 169 -3.57 0.36 -2.27
CA THR A 169 -4.54 1.08 -1.43
C THR A 169 -5.96 0.65 -1.70
N TYR A 170 -6.68 0.27 -0.65
CA TYR A 170 -8.12 0.08 -0.64
C TYR A 170 -8.78 1.37 -0.16
N PHE A 171 -9.37 2.12 -1.07
CA PHE A 171 -10.11 3.34 -0.72
C PHE A 171 -11.50 2.99 -0.21
N ALA A 172 -11.91 3.62 0.89
CA ALA A 172 -13.29 3.55 1.35
C ALA A 172 -14.17 4.43 0.45
N VAL A 173 -15.28 3.89 0.01
CA VAL A 173 -16.29 4.60 -0.78
C VAL A 173 -17.68 4.26 -0.28
N SER A 174 -18.65 5.13 -0.51
CA SER A 174 -20.03 4.92 -0.08
C SER A 174 -20.67 3.71 -0.78
N ASP A 175 -20.52 3.64 -2.09
CA ASP A 175 -20.96 2.52 -2.94
C ASP A 175 -20.15 2.56 -4.25
N VAL A 176 -19.44 1.48 -4.55
CA VAL A 176 -18.61 1.37 -5.75
C VAL A 176 -19.40 1.59 -7.05
N ARG A 177 -20.70 1.34 -7.05
CA ARG A 177 -21.57 1.53 -8.23
C ARG A 177 -21.88 3.00 -8.52
N ASN A 178 -21.72 3.88 -7.53
CA ASN A 178 -22.04 5.30 -7.60
C ASN A 178 -20.81 6.20 -7.74
N VAL A 179 -19.61 5.64 -7.56
CA VAL A 179 -18.36 6.40 -7.68
C VAL A 179 -17.75 6.26 -9.08
N HIS A 180 -16.90 7.20 -9.42
CA HIS A 180 -16.09 7.13 -10.64
C HIS A 180 -14.69 7.68 -10.39
N VAL A 181 -13.77 7.38 -11.30
CA VAL A 181 -12.39 7.90 -11.24
C VAL A 181 -12.17 8.84 -12.42
N GLU A 182 -11.83 10.09 -12.11
CA GLU A 182 -11.47 11.13 -13.05
C GLU A 182 -9.97 11.19 -13.31
N GLY A 183 -9.61 11.71 -14.49
CA GLY A 183 -8.21 11.93 -14.89
C GLY A 183 -7.60 10.78 -15.69
N LEU A 184 -8.40 9.79 -16.08
CA LEU A 184 -7.97 8.63 -16.88
C LEU A 184 -8.35 8.72 -18.36
N ASP A 185 -9.17 9.70 -18.76
CA ASP A 185 -9.60 9.87 -20.13
C ASP A 185 -8.44 10.01 -21.12
N GLY A 186 -8.50 9.27 -22.22
CA GLY A 186 -7.48 9.24 -23.26
C GLY A 186 -6.23 8.40 -22.94
N LEU A 187 -6.10 7.86 -21.73
CA LEU A 187 -4.98 6.99 -21.36
C LEU A 187 -5.15 5.59 -21.94
N SER A 188 -4.05 4.88 -22.07
CA SER A 188 -4.05 3.45 -22.33
C SER A 188 -3.98 2.65 -21.04
N TYR A 189 -4.69 1.52 -21.01
CA TYR A 189 -4.60 0.56 -19.93
C TYR A 189 -4.48 -0.88 -20.46
N ILE A 190 -3.94 -1.74 -19.62
CA ILE A 190 -3.90 -3.19 -19.83
C ILE A 190 -5.13 -3.77 -19.12
N GLU A 191 -6.01 -4.43 -19.85
CA GLU A 191 -7.16 -5.16 -19.31
C GLU A 191 -6.74 -6.58 -18.92
N THR A 192 -6.58 -6.82 -17.63
CA THR A 192 -6.04 -8.11 -17.15
C THR A 192 -7.05 -9.25 -17.26
N LEU A 193 -8.35 -8.92 -17.27
CA LEU A 193 -9.45 -9.88 -17.42
C LEU A 193 -9.65 -10.33 -18.88
N GLU A 194 -9.01 -9.66 -19.86
CA GLU A 194 -9.12 -9.96 -21.28
C GLU A 194 -7.76 -10.23 -21.92
N ASP A 195 -7.07 -11.25 -21.47
CA ASP A 195 -5.77 -11.71 -22.03
C ASP A 195 -4.69 -10.61 -22.04
N TRP A 196 -4.74 -9.66 -21.11
CA TRP A 196 -3.76 -8.56 -20.99
C TRP A 196 -3.69 -7.66 -22.21
N LYS A 197 -4.83 -7.46 -22.88
CA LYS A 197 -4.92 -6.56 -24.06
C LYS A 197 -4.82 -5.11 -23.64
N THR A 198 -4.07 -4.33 -24.40
CA THR A 198 -4.04 -2.87 -24.26
C THR A 198 -5.29 -2.27 -24.89
N LYS A 199 -5.98 -1.39 -24.15
CA LYS A 199 -7.18 -0.69 -24.57
C LYS A 199 -7.08 0.80 -24.24
N PRO A 200 -7.76 1.68 -25.01
CA PRO A 200 -7.91 3.09 -24.63
C PRO A 200 -9.04 3.26 -23.61
N GLN A 201 -8.85 4.18 -22.67
CA GLN A 201 -9.92 4.67 -21.79
C GLN A 201 -10.63 5.83 -22.47
N ALA A 202 -11.95 5.82 -22.49
CA ALA A 202 -12.79 6.93 -22.93
C ALA A 202 -13.65 7.42 -21.75
N GLY A 203 -13.52 8.70 -21.44
CA GLY A 203 -14.20 9.31 -20.30
C GLY A 203 -13.72 8.80 -18.94
N ASP A 204 -14.49 9.05 -17.90
CA ASP A 204 -14.21 8.63 -16.54
C ASP A 204 -14.38 7.11 -16.38
N LEU A 205 -13.65 6.54 -15.41
CA LEU A 205 -13.81 5.12 -15.09
C LEU A 205 -14.98 4.90 -14.15
N HIS A 206 -16.00 4.20 -14.65
CA HIS A 206 -17.14 3.72 -13.86
C HIS A 206 -17.06 2.20 -13.65
N PHE A 207 -17.62 1.72 -12.54
CA PHE A 207 -17.58 0.31 -12.16
C PHE A 207 -18.93 -0.36 -12.42
N ALA A 208 -19.04 -1.11 -13.49
CA ALA A 208 -20.25 -1.88 -13.85
C ALA A 208 -20.14 -3.37 -13.51
N GLY A 209 -18.96 -3.82 -13.08
CA GLY A 209 -18.65 -5.21 -12.76
C GLY A 209 -17.20 -5.34 -12.29
N GLU A 210 -16.68 -6.57 -12.29
CA GLU A 210 -15.27 -6.81 -11.98
C GLU A 210 -14.37 -6.00 -12.92
N THR A 211 -13.43 -5.26 -12.35
CA THR A 211 -12.52 -4.37 -13.06
C THR A 211 -11.12 -4.59 -12.55
N ASP A 212 -10.20 -5.01 -13.42
CA ASP A 212 -8.78 -5.17 -13.09
C ASP A 212 -7.94 -4.62 -14.25
N ARG A 213 -7.45 -3.38 -14.09
CA ARG A 213 -6.78 -2.59 -15.12
C ARG A 213 -5.47 -2.01 -14.63
N ILE A 214 -4.48 -1.99 -15.51
CA ILE A 214 -3.20 -1.33 -15.28
C ILE A 214 -3.11 -0.14 -16.22
N TYR A 215 -3.32 1.07 -15.71
CA TYR A 215 -3.18 2.29 -16.48
C TYR A 215 -1.71 2.66 -16.66
N LEU A 216 -1.35 3.08 -17.86
CA LEU A 216 0.00 3.47 -18.26
C LEU A 216 0.07 5.00 -18.32
N ASP A 217 1.23 5.56 -17.92
CA ASP A 217 1.52 7.00 -18.02
C ASP A 217 0.46 7.90 -17.36
N THR A 218 0.00 7.50 -16.18
CA THR A 218 -1.02 8.24 -15.41
C THR A 218 -0.50 9.64 -15.02
N PRO A 219 -1.39 10.67 -15.03
CA PRO A 219 -1.03 11.97 -14.50
C PRO A 219 -0.73 11.90 -12.98
N PRO A 220 -0.05 12.91 -12.42
CA PRO A 220 0.31 12.92 -11.00
C PRO A 220 -0.90 13.05 -10.07
N LYS A 221 -2.08 13.38 -10.60
CA LYS A 221 -3.31 13.53 -9.84
C LYS A 221 -4.45 12.79 -10.52
N LEU A 222 -5.11 11.93 -9.74
CA LEU A 222 -6.39 11.30 -10.07
C LEU A 222 -7.40 11.64 -8.97
N SER A 223 -8.69 11.61 -9.28
CA SER A 223 -9.75 11.84 -8.30
C SER A 223 -10.71 10.67 -8.27
N ILE A 224 -11.01 10.16 -7.08
CA ILE A 224 -12.19 9.30 -6.85
C ILE A 224 -13.30 10.23 -6.42
N VAL A 225 -14.37 10.30 -7.21
CA VAL A 225 -15.54 11.14 -6.92
C VAL A 225 -16.62 10.28 -6.29
N ASP A 226 -17.01 10.62 -5.08
CA ASP A 226 -18.08 9.97 -4.32
C ASP A 226 -19.20 10.97 -4.01
N PRO A 227 -20.25 11.03 -4.82
CA PRO A 227 -21.32 12.01 -4.65
C PRO A 227 -22.12 11.85 -3.35
N THR A 228 -22.17 10.63 -2.79
CA THR A 228 -22.90 10.35 -1.55
C THR A 228 -22.17 10.91 -0.32
N TRP A 229 -20.85 10.87 -0.33
CA TRP A 229 -20.01 11.45 0.74
C TRP A 229 -19.51 12.86 0.42
N GLU A 230 -19.96 13.44 -0.71
CA GLU A 230 -19.61 14.79 -1.17
C GLU A 230 -18.10 15.03 -1.24
N ARG A 231 -17.36 14.07 -1.75
CA ARG A 231 -15.88 14.13 -1.87
C ARG A 231 -15.38 13.50 -3.16
#